data_8355dc86646ad09ed33e3c28576dd25f
#
_entry.id   8355dc86646ad09ed33e3c28576dd25f
#
_cell.length_a   1.000
_cell.length_b   1.000
_cell.length_c   1.000
_cell.angle_alpha   90.00
_cell.angle_beta   90.00
_cell.angle_gamma   90.00
#
_symmetry.space_group_name_H-M   'P 1'
#
loop_
_entity.id
_entity.type
_entity.pdbx_description
1 polymer ?
#
loop_
_entity_poly.entity_id
_entity_poly.type
_entity_poly.pdbx_seq_one_letter_code
_entity_poly.pdbx_strand_id
1 'polypeptide(L)'
;MTTLTGAQARRIAVAAQGFAEPRPRGSVTRACLRRLISRIQVLQLDSVSVAVRAHYAPVFSRLGPYDRDVVDRAAWSHSARSPRLLVEYWAHEAALMAVDDWPLLRWRMREYTHGRWGTQIVRKNPRLADDVVAAVKELGPATAGQIEAHLGAEQRGRKGPWWDRSDTKWVTEALFAAGVLTTATRVGFARHYDLTENVLPAAVVAREVDDDEALRELTLRAATALGIGTEADIRDYFRLAPGQVKPALAKLEADGELERVEVDGWSAPAYLRAGQIIPRRDRGTALLCPFDPLIFFRPRVQRLFDFHYRIEIYVPAPKRQFGYYVWPFLLDGSLVGRVDLKAERTGDALHVVGAFAEPGQQSSRVAEALATELRTMASWLGLSMVTVGAKGDLAKELRAAVKRR
;
A
#
# COMPACT_ATOMS: atom_id res chain seq x y z
N MET A 1 -12.17 16.80 -27.09
CA MET A 1 -11.48 15.98 -26.05
C MET A 1 -10.04 16.45 -26.00
N THR A 2 -9.52 16.72 -24.82
CA THR A 2 -8.13 17.19 -24.64
C THR A 2 -7.17 16.04 -24.83
N THR A 3 -6.10 16.24 -25.62
CA THR A 3 -5.03 15.25 -25.80
C THR A 3 -3.80 15.67 -25.00
N LEU A 4 -3.23 14.74 -24.23
CA LEU A 4 -2.03 14.94 -23.42
C LEU A 4 -0.89 14.08 -23.97
N THR A 5 0.33 14.58 -23.84
CA THR A 5 1.51 13.74 -24.10
C THR A 5 1.75 12.77 -22.96
N GLY A 6 2.42 11.65 -23.22
CA GLY A 6 2.84 10.70 -22.16
C GLY A 6 3.67 11.36 -21.07
N ALA A 7 4.50 12.35 -21.40
CA ALA A 7 5.27 13.13 -20.43
C ALA A 7 4.37 13.97 -19.51
N GLN A 8 3.31 14.59 -20.05
CA GLN A 8 2.34 15.31 -19.23
C GLN A 8 1.58 14.37 -18.29
N ALA A 9 1.13 13.22 -18.79
CA ALA A 9 0.46 12.20 -17.99
C ALA A 9 1.36 11.72 -16.84
N ARG A 10 2.65 11.46 -17.10
CA ARG A 10 3.61 11.07 -16.07
C ARG A 10 3.79 12.16 -15.00
N ARG A 11 3.94 13.42 -15.39
CA ARG A 11 4.04 14.54 -14.43
C ARG A 11 2.80 14.68 -13.55
N ILE A 12 1.61 14.54 -14.12
CA ILE A 12 0.35 14.55 -13.37
C ILE A 12 0.36 13.41 -12.35
N ALA A 13 0.68 12.18 -12.77
CA ALA A 13 0.69 11.01 -11.91
C ALA A 13 1.69 11.13 -10.75
N VAL A 14 2.90 11.59 -11.01
CA VAL A 14 3.96 11.79 -10.01
C VAL A 14 3.58 12.89 -9.02
N ALA A 15 2.99 13.98 -9.49
CA ALA A 15 2.54 15.08 -8.65
C ALA A 15 1.36 14.68 -7.77
N ALA A 16 0.36 13.99 -8.31
CA ALA A 16 -0.79 13.50 -7.55
C ALA A 16 -0.36 12.60 -6.39
N GLN A 17 0.67 11.80 -6.59
CA GLN A 17 1.24 10.93 -5.57
C GLN A 17 2.17 11.65 -4.56
N GLY A 18 2.33 12.98 -4.67
CA GLY A 18 3.06 13.80 -3.70
C GLY A 18 4.56 13.93 -3.93
N PHE A 19 5.09 13.45 -5.06
CA PHE A 19 6.53 13.51 -5.33
C PHE A 19 7.00 14.82 -5.96
N ALA A 20 6.10 15.67 -6.44
CA ALA A 20 6.46 16.98 -6.99
C ALA A 20 6.69 18.04 -5.91
N GLU A 21 6.30 17.78 -4.68
CA GLU A 21 6.47 18.68 -3.54
C GLU A 21 7.78 18.37 -2.79
N PRO A 22 8.45 19.38 -2.22
CA PRO A 22 9.61 19.14 -1.37
C PRO A 22 9.20 18.39 -0.10
N ARG A 23 10.05 17.50 0.37
CA ARG A 23 9.88 16.86 1.68
C ARG A 23 9.81 17.89 2.81
N PRO A 24 9.02 17.69 3.87
CA PRO A 24 8.97 18.58 5.03
C PRO A 24 10.36 18.79 5.64
N ARG A 25 10.65 20.03 6.06
CA ARG A 25 11.93 20.37 6.72
C ARG A 25 11.95 20.04 8.22
N GLY A 26 10.80 19.79 8.82
CA GLY A 26 10.66 19.48 10.25
C GLY A 26 10.23 18.02 10.49
N SER A 27 9.93 17.72 11.76
CA SER A 27 9.45 16.39 12.16
C SER A 27 8.13 16.06 11.47
N VAL A 28 8.01 14.82 10.99
CA VAL A 28 6.78 14.29 10.43
C VAL A 28 5.79 14.05 11.57
N THR A 29 4.68 14.75 11.54
CA THR A 29 3.64 14.68 12.55
C THR A 29 2.45 13.86 12.06
N ARG A 30 1.52 13.56 12.99
CA ARG A 30 0.22 12.96 12.66
C ARG A 30 -0.56 13.78 11.61
N ALA A 31 -0.44 15.11 11.60
CA ALA A 31 -1.07 15.96 10.58
C ALA A 31 -0.44 15.75 9.19
N CYS A 32 0.87 15.54 9.12
CA CYS A 32 1.55 15.18 7.88
C CYS A 32 1.07 13.82 7.37
N LEU A 33 0.95 12.83 8.26
CA LEU A 33 0.41 11.52 7.92
C LEU A 33 -1.04 11.61 7.41
N ARG A 34 -1.91 12.39 8.07
CA ARG A 34 -3.30 12.59 7.63
C ARG A 34 -3.36 13.16 6.21
N ARG A 35 -2.57 14.21 5.92
CA ARG A 35 -2.50 14.78 4.56
C ARG A 35 -1.97 13.78 3.53
N LEU A 36 -0.99 12.96 3.92
CA LEU A 36 -0.49 11.91 3.03
C LEU A 36 -1.57 10.87 2.75
N ILE A 37 -2.25 10.37 3.78
CA ILE A 37 -3.33 9.38 3.62
C ILE A 37 -4.48 9.93 2.78
N SER A 38 -4.89 11.18 2.96
CA SER A 38 -5.91 11.80 2.10
C SER A 38 -5.49 11.90 0.63
N ARG A 39 -4.19 11.87 0.34
CA ARG A 39 -3.63 11.89 -1.02
C ARG A 39 -3.51 10.50 -1.64
N ILE A 40 -2.89 9.56 -0.91
CA ILE A 40 -2.60 8.22 -1.42
C ILE A 40 -3.57 7.14 -0.94
N GLN A 41 -4.54 7.49 -0.11
CA GLN A 41 -5.67 6.70 0.39
C GLN A 41 -5.31 5.46 1.21
N VAL A 42 -4.29 4.71 0.82
CA VAL A 42 -3.97 3.40 1.41
C VAL A 42 -2.46 3.20 1.61
N LEU A 43 -2.12 2.45 2.66
CA LEU A 43 -0.77 1.90 2.89
C LEU A 43 -0.89 0.38 2.95
N GLN A 44 -0.41 -0.32 1.94
CA GLN A 44 -0.50 -1.78 1.89
C GLN A 44 0.31 -2.43 3.01
N LEU A 45 -0.31 -3.35 3.71
CA LEU A 45 0.32 -4.21 4.72
C LEU A 45 0.84 -5.49 4.04
N ASP A 46 2.10 -5.82 4.30
CA ASP A 46 2.69 -7.06 3.82
C ASP A 46 3.58 -7.68 4.88
N SER A 47 3.59 -9.02 4.92
CA SER A 47 4.38 -9.79 5.89
C SER A 47 5.88 -9.76 5.59
N VAL A 48 6.26 -9.56 4.33
CA VAL A 48 7.66 -9.51 3.90
C VAL A 48 8.31 -8.23 4.46
N SER A 49 9.41 -8.41 5.20
CA SER A 49 10.17 -7.33 5.83
C SER A 49 11.65 -7.52 5.57
N VAL A 50 12.14 -7.10 4.39
CA VAL A 50 13.55 -7.25 4.02
C VAL A 50 14.37 -6.05 4.48
N ALA A 51 14.01 -4.84 4.09
CA ALA A 51 14.58 -3.61 4.61
C ALA A 51 13.67 -3.02 5.70
N VAL A 52 12.40 -2.82 5.36
CA VAL A 52 11.35 -2.32 6.24
C VAL A 52 10.01 -2.89 5.77
N ARG A 53 9.00 -2.93 6.64
CA ARG A 53 7.65 -3.35 6.24
C ARG A 53 7.03 -2.35 5.26
N ALA A 54 6.24 -2.88 4.32
CA ALA A 54 5.70 -2.16 3.18
C ALA A 54 4.96 -0.85 3.54
N HIS A 55 4.14 -0.85 4.60
CA HIS A 55 3.31 0.30 4.98
C HIS A 55 4.08 1.51 5.53
N TYR A 56 5.33 1.33 5.97
CA TYR A 56 6.17 2.46 6.38
C TYR A 56 6.86 3.16 5.21
N ALA A 57 7.14 2.42 4.14
CA ALA A 57 7.94 2.90 3.02
C ALA A 57 7.29 4.05 2.23
N PRO A 58 5.98 4.05 1.88
CA PRO A 58 5.35 5.16 1.16
C PRO A 58 5.36 6.48 1.95
N VAL A 59 5.35 6.40 3.28
CA VAL A 59 5.48 7.57 4.16
C VAL A 59 6.89 8.14 4.06
N PHE A 60 7.92 7.29 4.18
CA PHE A 60 9.32 7.67 4.00
C PHE A 60 9.58 8.24 2.60
N SER A 61 9.10 7.59 1.57
CA SER A 61 9.34 8.00 0.18
C SER A 61 8.86 9.44 -0.09
N ARG A 62 7.79 9.88 0.56
CA ARG A 62 7.20 11.21 0.35
C ARG A 62 7.58 12.24 1.40
N LEU A 63 7.69 11.82 2.66
CA LEU A 63 7.93 12.74 3.78
C LEU A 63 9.38 12.75 4.28
N GLY A 64 10.22 11.81 3.81
CA GLY A 64 11.58 11.64 4.32
C GLY A 64 11.62 10.85 5.64
N PRO A 65 12.74 10.89 6.38
CA PRO A 65 12.90 10.21 7.66
C PRO A 65 11.85 10.64 8.68
N TYR A 66 11.27 9.68 9.39
CA TYR A 66 10.24 9.90 10.40
C TYR A 66 10.27 8.83 11.48
N ASP A 67 9.68 9.13 12.63
CA ASP A 67 9.42 8.15 13.68
C ASP A 67 8.27 7.24 13.25
N ARG A 68 8.53 5.94 13.05
CA ARG A 68 7.55 4.94 12.60
C ARG A 68 6.36 4.81 13.56
N ASP A 69 6.56 5.15 14.84
CA ASP A 69 5.48 5.21 15.83
C ASP A 69 4.36 6.18 15.45
N VAL A 70 4.62 7.14 14.55
CA VAL A 70 3.55 8.03 14.03
C VAL A 70 2.50 7.21 13.28
N VAL A 71 2.91 6.21 12.50
CA VAL A 71 2.00 5.29 11.80
C VAL A 71 1.38 4.30 12.78
N ASP A 72 2.20 3.71 13.66
CA ASP A 72 1.71 2.70 14.61
C ASP A 72 0.68 3.27 15.57
N ARG A 73 0.94 4.44 16.15
CA ARG A 73 -0.05 5.13 17.00
C ARG A 73 -1.30 5.56 16.23
N ALA A 74 -1.16 5.95 14.97
CA ALA A 74 -2.31 6.31 14.13
C ALA A 74 -3.22 5.11 13.84
N ALA A 75 -2.64 3.92 13.71
CA ALA A 75 -3.33 2.68 13.36
C ALA A 75 -3.77 1.85 14.56
N TRP A 76 -2.98 1.82 15.63
CA TRP A 76 -3.14 0.84 16.71
C TRP A 76 -3.45 1.45 18.09
N SER A 77 -3.47 2.78 18.20
CA SER A 77 -3.79 3.45 19.47
C SER A 77 -5.04 4.29 19.33
N HIS A 78 -5.81 4.34 20.42
CA HIS A 78 -6.99 5.19 20.53
C HIS A 78 -7.03 5.84 21.91
N SER A 79 -7.29 7.15 21.95
CA SER A 79 -7.63 7.88 23.16
C SER A 79 -8.53 9.06 22.81
N ALA A 80 -9.21 9.62 23.79
CA ALA A 80 -10.04 10.81 23.59
C ALA A 80 -9.26 12.00 22.99
N ARG A 81 -7.98 12.15 23.38
CA ARG A 81 -7.10 13.21 22.87
C ARG A 81 -6.47 12.88 21.51
N SER A 82 -6.36 11.60 21.16
CA SER A 82 -5.78 11.12 19.91
C SER A 82 -6.60 9.95 19.38
N PRO A 83 -7.76 10.23 18.78
CA PRO A 83 -8.63 9.18 18.25
C PRO A 83 -7.90 8.44 17.10
N ARG A 84 -8.23 7.18 16.89
CA ARG A 84 -7.67 6.36 15.80
C ARG A 84 -7.80 7.08 14.45
N LEU A 85 -6.74 7.12 13.68
CA LEU A 85 -6.73 7.74 12.35
C LEU A 85 -6.84 6.70 11.23
N LEU A 86 -6.25 5.52 11.44
CA LEU A 86 -6.16 4.49 10.43
C LEU A 86 -6.81 3.19 10.91
N VAL A 87 -7.42 2.47 10.00
CA VAL A 87 -7.99 1.15 10.21
C VAL A 87 -7.45 0.20 9.16
N GLU A 88 -7.25 -1.06 9.52
CA GLU A 88 -6.90 -2.12 8.60
C GLU A 88 -8.15 -2.72 7.98
N TYR A 89 -8.15 -2.82 6.64
CA TYR A 89 -9.16 -3.56 5.91
C TYR A 89 -8.65 -3.99 4.52
N TRP A 90 -9.45 -4.80 3.82
CA TRP A 90 -9.23 -5.20 2.43
C TRP A 90 -9.61 -4.07 1.46
N ALA A 91 -8.83 -2.98 1.45
CA ALA A 91 -9.07 -1.84 0.58
C ALA A 91 -8.44 -2.03 -0.81
N HIS A 92 -7.12 -2.16 -0.88
CA HIS A 92 -6.40 -2.62 -2.09
C HIS A 92 -6.09 -4.12 -1.99
N GLU A 93 -5.22 -4.48 -1.11
CA GLU A 93 -5.05 -5.79 -0.47
C GLU A 93 -5.28 -5.54 1.03
N ALA A 94 -4.65 -6.27 1.95
CA ALA A 94 -4.61 -5.85 3.34
C ALA A 94 -3.91 -4.48 3.42
N ALA A 95 -4.61 -3.46 3.86
CA ALA A 95 -4.10 -2.09 3.86
C ALA A 95 -4.60 -1.29 5.06
N LEU A 96 -3.82 -0.30 5.48
CA LEU A 96 -4.28 0.77 6.35
C LEU A 96 -4.93 1.85 5.51
N MET A 97 -6.10 2.32 5.91
CA MET A 97 -6.87 3.39 5.30
C MET A 97 -7.41 4.32 6.39
N ALA A 98 -7.91 5.49 6.01
CA ALA A 98 -8.53 6.38 6.99
C ALA A 98 -9.75 5.72 7.64
N VAL A 99 -9.91 5.90 8.95
CA VAL A 99 -11.07 5.35 9.70
C VAL A 99 -12.39 5.88 9.12
N ASP A 100 -12.43 7.16 8.74
CA ASP A 100 -13.62 7.81 8.19
C ASP A 100 -14.07 7.22 6.84
N ASP A 101 -13.20 6.46 6.18
CA ASP A 101 -13.47 5.82 4.88
C ASP A 101 -13.99 4.38 5.03
N TRP A 102 -13.94 3.81 6.23
CA TRP A 102 -14.40 2.45 6.50
C TRP A 102 -15.85 2.19 6.04
N PRO A 103 -16.81 3.12 6.23
CA PRO A 103 -18.17 2.95 5.74
C PRO A 103 -18.29 2.79 4.22
N LEU A 104 -17.35 3.34 3.44
CA LEU A 104 -17.33 3.23 1.97
C LEU A 104 -17.08 1.79 1.49
N LEU A 105 -16.66 0.89 2.37
CA LEU A 105 -16.39 -0.51 2.04
C LEU A 105 -17.44 -1.48 2.59
N ARG A 106 -18.57 -1.00 3.14
CA ARG A 106 -19.64 -1.84 3.70
C ARG A 106 -20.31 -2.75 2.67
N TRP A 107 -20.47 -2.29 1.44
CA TRP A 107 -20.94 -3.12 0.33
C TRP A 107 -20.05 -4.38 0.17
N ARG A 108 -18.74 -4.23 0.29
CA ARG A 108 -17.76 -5.34 0.21
C ARG A 108 -17.88 -6.26 1.43
N MET A 109 -18.09 -5.70 2.61
CA MET A 109 -18.33 -6.48 3.83
C MET A 109 -19.56 -7.38 3.69
N ARG A 110 -20.64 -6.86 3.11
CA ARG A 110 -21.85 -7.65 2.81
C ARG A 110 -21.59 -8.74 1.77
N GLU A 111 -20.80 -8.48 0.73
CA GLU A 111 -20.38 -9.52 -0.22
C GLU A 111 -19.62 -10.65 0.47
N TYR A 112 -18.75 -10.33 1.41
CA TYR A 112 -18.06 -11.35 2.22
C TYR A 112 -19.01 -12.15 3.09
N THR A 113 -20.07 -11.57 3.58
CA THR A 113 -21.11 -12.29 4.33
C THR A 113 -21.90 -13.25 3.43
N HIS A 114 -22.04 -12.95 2.12
CA HIS A 114 -22.93 -13.68 1.22
C HIS A 114 -22.23 -14.69 0.28
N GLY A 115 -20.93 -14.80 0.21
CA GLY A 115 -20.38 -15.83 -0.66
C GLY A 115 -18.92 -15.72 -1.11
N ARG A 116 -18.23 -14.67 -0.75
CA ARG A 116 -16.81 -14.55 -1.11
C ARG A 116 -15.94 -15.08 0.03
N TRP A 117 -14.80 -15.69 -0.27
CA TRP A 117 -13.74 -16.08 0.65
C TRP A 117 -14.15 -16.52 2.08
N GLY A 118 -14.10 -17.80 2.37
CA GLY A 118 -14.29 -18.33 3.72
C GLY A 118 -15.74 -18.39 4.21
N THR A 119 -16.69 -17.75 3.54
CA THR A 119 -18.10 -17.73 3.96
C THR A 119 -18.78 -19.09 3.91
N GLN A 120 -18.31 -20.02 3.07
CA GLN A 120 -18.82 -21.39 3.10
C GLN A 120 -18.58 -22.03 4.48
N ILE A 121 -17.48 -21.69 5.15
CA ILE A 121 -17.16 -22.22 6.47
C ILE A 121 -18.08 -21.62 7.54
N VAL A 122 -18.39 -20.32 7.47
CA VAL A 122 -19.37 -19.68 8.36
C VAL A 122 -20.77 -20.27 8.16
N ARG A 123 -21.19 -20.50 6.91
CA ARG A 123 -22.48 -21.14 6.59
C ARG A 123 -22.55 -22.60 7.05
N LYS A 124 -21.43 -23.33 6.95
CA LYS A 124 -21.35 -24.73 7.41
C LYS A 124 -21.31 -24.83 8.94
N ASN A 125 -20.74 -23.85 9.62
CA ASN A 125 -20.54 -23.82 11.06
C ASN A 125 -21.01 -22.47 11.65
N PRO A 126 -22.32 -22.14 11.58
CA PRO A 126 -22.80 -20.85 12.10
C PRO A 126 -22.56 -20.68 13.61
N ARG A 127 -22.66 -21.77 14.39
CA ARG A 127 -22.35 -21.79 15.83
C ARG A 127 -20.90 -21.40 16.10
N LEU A 128 -19.95 -21.82 15.27
CA LEU A 128 -18.54 -21.45 15.43
C LEU A 128 -18.32 -19.95 15.23
N ALA A 129 -19.10 -19.29 14.38
CA ALA A 129 -19.03 -17.84 14.23
C ALA A 129 -19.50 -17.13 15.50
N ASP A 130 -20.59 -17.58 16.10
CA ASP A 130 -21.09 -17.04 17.37
C ASP A 130 -20.10 -17.31 18.51
N ASP A 131 -19.51 -18.51 18.55
CA ASP A 131 -18.48 -18.89 19.53
C ASP A 131 -17.23 -18.02 19.42
N VAL A 132 -16.76 -17.73 18.19
CA VAL A 132 -15.63 -16.82 17.95
C VAL A 132 -15.95 -15.41 18.43
N VAL A 133 -17.16 -14.89 18.15
CA VAL A 133 -17.58 -13.57 18.64
C VAL A 133 -17.66 -13.53 20.16
N ALA A 134 -18.20 -14.59 20.79
CA ALA A 134 -18.24 -14.70 22.26
C ALA A 134 -16.83 -14.75 22.85
N ALA A 135 -15.94 -15.56 22.31
CA ALA A 135 -14.55 -15.65 22.74
C ALA A 135 -13.81 -14.31 22.64
N VAL A 136 -14.04 -13.53 21.57
CA VAL A 136 -13.45 -12.19 21.44
C VAL A 136 -14.01 -11.23 22.47
N LYS A 137 -15.29 -11.31 22.81
CA LYS A 137 -15.92 -10.51 23.88
C LYS A 137 -15.29 -10.78 25.26
N GLU A 138 -14.96 -12.05 25.53
CA GLU A 138 -14.38 -12.45 26.80
C GLU A 138 -12.86 -12.15 26.89
N LEU A 139 -12.12 -12.40 25.80
CA LEU A 139 -10.66 -12.23 25.77
C LEU A 139 -10.24 -10.77 25.59
N GLY A 140 -11.09 -9.92 24.98
CA GLY A 140 -10.67 -8.66 24.41
C GLY A 140 -9.81 -8.89 23.16
N PRO A 141 -8.88 -7.98 22.82
CA PRO A 141 -8.05 -8.11 21.63
C PRO A 141 -7.22 -9.38 21.62
N ALA A 142 -7.53 -10.34 20.73
CA ALA A 142 -6.90 -11.65 20.68
C ALA A 142 -6.49 -12.07 19.26
N THR A 143 -5.43 -12.84 19.14
CA THR A 143 -5.05 -13.48 17.88
C THR A 143 -5.97 -14.65 17.56
N ALA A 144 -6.08 -15.01 16.29
CA ALA A 144 -6.86 -16.19 15.89
C ALA A 144 -6.41 -17.49 16.59
N GLY A 145 -5.12 -17.59 16.96
CA GLY A 145 -4.59 -18.72 17.73
C GLY A 145 -5.04 -18.71 19.20
N GLN A 146 -5.13 -17.53 19.81
CA GLN A 146 -5.65 -17.39 21.19
C GLN A 146 -7.15 -17.70 21.25
N ILE A 147 -7.91 -17.21 20.27
CA ILE A 147 -9.35 -17.53 20.11
C ILE A 147 -9.54 -19.05 19.97
N GLU A 148 -8.74 -19.69 19.10
CA GLU A 148 -8.79 -21.15 18.89
C GLU A 148 -8.48 -21.91 20.18
N ALA A 149 -7.46 -21.50 20.95
CA ALA A 149 -7.10 -22.13 22.21
C ALA A 149 -8.20 -21.94 23.28
N HIS A 150 -8.82 -20.76 23.36
CA HIS A 150 -9.91 -20.47 24.29
C HIS A 150 -11.14 -21.35 24.01
N LEU A 151 -11.45 -21.62 22.75
CA LEU A 151 -12.56 -22.48 22.34
C LEU A 151 -12.28 -23.99 22.56
N GLY A 152 -11.12 -24.34 23.13
CA GLY A 152 -10.76 -25.73 23.40
C GLY A 152 -10.61 -26.57 22.13
N ALA A 153 -10.45 -25.93 20.97
CA ALA A 153 -10.12 -26.62 19.74
C ALA A 153 -8.70 -27.16 19.86
N GLU A 154 -8.56 -28.38 20.36
CA GLU A 154 -7.27 -29.08 20.42
C GLU A 154 -6.59 -28.96 19.05
N GLN A 155 -5.29 -28.65 19.10
CA GLN A 155 -4.43 -28.68 17.93
C GLN A 155 -4.52 -30.09 17.31
N ARG A 156 -5.50 -30.29 16.45
CA ARG A 156 -5.47 -31.43 15.54
C ARG A 156 -4.20 -31.29 14.76
N GLY A 157 -3.24 -32.17 15.05
CA GLY A 157 -1.87 -32.08 14.58
C GLY A 157 -1.83 -31.64 13.12
N ARG A 158 -1.02 -30.64 12.83
CA ARG A 158 -0.84 -30.06 11.48
C ARG A 158 -0.60 -31.17 10.46
N LYS A 159 -1.68 -31.64 9.82
CA LYS A 159 -1.62 -32.56 8.69
C LYS A 159 -1.83 -31.73 7.42
N GLY A 160 -0.86 -30.92 7.01
CA GLY A 160 -0.98 -30.16 5.78
C GLY A 160 0.12 -29.12 5.59
N PRO A 161 0.17 -28.47 4.42
CA PRO A 161 1.12 -27.38 4.15
C PRO A 161 0.94 -26.22 5.12
N TRP A 162 1.95 -25.36 5.27
CA TRP A 162 1.97 -24.24 6.22
C TRP A 162 0.82 -23.22 6.03
N TRP A 163 0.12 -23.27 4.91
CA TRP A 163 -1.07 -22.47 4.60
C TRP A 163 -2.39 -23.12 5.02
N ASP A 164 -2.36 -24.35 5.53
CA ASP A 164 -3.56 -25.02 6.02
C ASP A 164 -3.98 -24.40 7.36
N ARG A 165 -5.14 -23.75 7.37
CA ARG A 165 -5.67 -23.01 8.51
C ARG A 165 -6.81 -23.80 9.13
N SER A 166 -6.92 -23.76 10.48
CA SER A 166 -8.07 -24.32 11.17
C SER A 166 -9.38 -23.59 10.83
N ASP A 167 -10.51 -24.23 11.03
CA ASP A 167 -11.82 -23.64 10.83
C ASP A 167 -12.00 -22.35 11.64
N THR A 168 -11.51 -22.30 12.89
CA THR A 168 -11.53 -21.12 13.74
C THR A 168 -10.80 -19.95 13.11
N LYS A 169 -9.61 -20.17 12.54
CA LYS A 169 -8.85 -19.13 11.83
C LYS A 169 -9.57 -18.64 10.57
N TRP A 170 -10.19 -19.54 9.83
CA TRP A 170 -10.98 -19.16 8.66
C TRP A 170 -12.22 -18.36 9.03
N VAL A 171 -12.93 -18.74 10.09
CA VAL A 171 -14.10 -18.02 10.61
C VAL A 171 -13.69 -16.64 11.12
N THR A 172 -12.58 -16.53 11.87
CA THR A 172 -12.07 -15.25 12.35
C THR A 172 -11.74 -14.30 11.19
N GLU A 173 -11.07 -14.79 10.14
CA GLU A 173 -10.78 -13.99 8.93
C GLU A 173 -12.06 -13.63 8.15
N ALA A 174 -13.05 -14.50 8.11
CA ALA A 174 -14.35 -14.22 7.49
C ALA A 174 -15.12 -13.14 8.26
N LEU A 175 -15.12 -13.19 9.59
CA LEU A 175 -15.74 -12.17 10.44
C LEU A 175 -15.02 -10.81 10.33
N PHE A 176 -13.70 -10.82 10.20
CA PHE A 176 -12.92 -9.62 9.87
C PHE A 176 -13.32 -9.05 8.49
N ALA A 177 -13.40 -9.91 7.47
CA ALA A 177 -13.79 -9.49 6.13
C ALA A 177 -15.24 -8.98 6.08
N ALA A 178 -16.14 -9.53 6.90
CA ALA A 178 -17.53 -9.09 7.06
C ALA A 178 -17.68 -7.82 7.93
N GLY A 179 -16.59 -7.31 8.50
CA GLY A 179 -16.60 -6.11 9.33
C GLY A 179 -17.19 -6.31 10.74
N VAL A 180 -17.45 -7.54 11.16
CA VAL A 180 -17.86 -7.89 12.54
C VAL A 180 -16.69 -7.72 13.50
N LEU A 181 -15.52 -8.24 13.09
CA LEU A 181 -14.24 -8.04 13.77
C LEU A 181 -13.39 -7.04 12.99
N THR A 182 -12.50 -6.36 13.70
CA THR A 182 -11.45 -5.54 13.10
C THR A 182 -10.13 -5.74 13.84
N THR A 183 -9.03 -5.22 13.29
CA THR A 183 -7.73 -5.27 13.94
C THR A 183 -7.63 -4.19 15.01
N ALA A 184 -7.63 -4.58 16.27
CA ALA A 184 -7.40 -3.68 17.40
C ALA A 184 -5.95 -3.20 17.43
N THR A 185 -5.01 -4.14 17.31
CA THR A 185 -3.57 -3.88 17.28
C THR A 185 -2.83 -5.00 16.54
N ARG A 186 -1.54 -4.76 16.26
CA ARG A 186 -0.62 -5.78 15.76
C ARG A 186 0.58 -5.91 16.70
N VAL A 187 0.87 -7.13 17.13
CA VAL A 187 2.06 -7.44 17.93
C VAL A 187 2.92 -8.44 17.15
N GLY A 188 4.19 -8.12 16.91
CA GLY A 188 5.04 -8.93 16.05
C GLY A 188 4.48 -9.17 14.64
N PHE A 189 3.63 -8.25 14.15
CA PHE A 189 2.84 -8.34 12.92
C PHE A 189 1.62 -9.28 12.98
N ALA A 190 1.39 -10.04 14.03
CA ALA A 190 0.16 -10.79 14.23
C ALA A 190 -1.01 -9.85 14.50
N ARG A 191 -2.16 -10.09 13.85
CA ARG A 191 -3.41 -9.38 14.14
C ARG A 191 -3.94 -9.80 15.49
N HIS A 192 -4.32 -8.82 16.29
CA HIS A 192 -5.19 -9.00 17.46
C HIS A 192 -6.56 -8.42 17.08
N TYR A 193 -7.53 -9.30 16.97
CA TYR A 193 -8.90 -8.97 16.58
C TYR A 193 -9.71 -8.55 17.80
N ASP A 194 -10.60 -7.58 17.59
CA ASP A 194 -11.65 -7.22 18.55
C ASP A 194 -12.93 -6.88 17.77
N LEU A 195 -14.03 -6.73 18.48
CA LEU A 195 -15.28 -6.27 17.88
C LEU A 195 -15.08 -4.90 17.25
N THR A 196 -15.66 -4.70 16.07
CA THR A 196 -15.55 -3.43 15.35
C THR A 196 -16.07 -2.26 16.18
N GLU A 197 -17.15 -2.46 16.95
CA GLU A 197 -17.73 -1.45 17.85
C GLU A 197 -16.82 -1.05 19.03
N ASN A 198 -15.89 -1.94 19.45
CA ASN A 198 -14.92 -1.60 20.50
C ASN A 198 -13.71 -0.81 19.96
N VAL A 199 -13.45 -0.91 18.66
CA VAL A 199 -12.22 -0.39 18.04
C VAL A 199 -12.47 0.90 17.28
N LEU A 200 -13.59 1.00 16.56
CA LEU A 200 -13.92 2.14 15.73
C LEU A 200 -14.87 3.11 16.45
N PRO A 201 -14.79 4.42 16.15
CA PRO A 201 -15.72 5.38 16.68
C PRO A 201 -17.18 5.03 16.34
N ALA A 202 -18.08 5.14 17.31
CA ALA A 202 -19.49 4.82 17.12
C ALA A 202 -20.12 5.55 15.91
N ALA A 203 -19.76 6.82 15.68
CA ALA A 203 -20.21 7.58 14.52
C ALA A 203 -19.78 6.96 13.18
N VAL A 204 -18.59 6.34 13.11
CA VAL A 204 -18.10 5.63 11.92
C VAL A 204 -18.87 4.32 11.73
N VAL A 205 -19.06 3.59 12.83
CA VAL A 205 -19.82 2.31 12.81
C VAL A 205 -21.29 2.54 12.49
N ALA A 206 -21.89 3.63 12.94
CA ALA A 206 -23.29 3.95 12.65
C ALA A 206 -23.53 4.57 11.27
N ARG A 207 -22.47 5.06 10.60
CA ARG A 207 -22.62 5.75 9.31
C ARG A 207 -22.98 4.75 8.21
N GLU A 208 -24.17 4.90 7.64
CA GLU A 208 -24.58 4.20 6.42
C GLU A 208 -24.25 5.07 5.19
N VAL A 209 -23.78 4.42 4.14
CA VAL A 209 -23.53 5.02 2.83
C VAL A 209 -24.17 4.11 1.79
N ASP A 210 -24.91 4.71 0.87
CA ASP A 210 -25.47 4.01 -0.27
C ASP A 210 -24.34 3.38 -1.12
N ASP A 211 -24.58 2.20 -1.69
CA ASP A 211 -23.55 1.46 -2.40
C ASP A 211 -23.06 2.19 -3.66
N ASP A 212 -23.97 2.79 -4.40
CA ASP A 212 -23.59 3.54 -5.62
C ASP A 212 -22.82 4.80 -5.25
N GLU A 213 -23.19 5.50 -4.16
CA GLU A 213 -22.44 6.64 -3.66
C GLU A 213 -21.06 6.22 -3.10
N ALA A 214 -20.96 5.10 -2.40
CA ALA A 214 -19.69 4.57 -1.94
C ALA A 214 -18.76 4.22 -3.11
N LEU A 215 -19.27 3.57 -4.14
CA LEU A 215 -18.52 3.23 -5.35
C LEU A 215 -18.11 4.47 -6.15
N ARG A 216 -18.99 5.47 -6.22
CA ARG A 216 -18.70 6.77 -6.83
C ARG A 216 -17.55 7.48 -6.10
N GLU A 217 -17.63 7.57 -4.78
CA GLU A 217 -16.60 8.21 -3.95
C GLU A 217 -15.26 7.46 -4.04
N LEU A 218 -15.26 6.13 -3.96
CA LEU A 218 -14.03 5.33 -4.13
C LEU A 218 -13.41 5.51 -5.52
N THR A 219 -14.23 5.60 -6.57
CA THR A 219 -13.77 5.83 -7.95
C THR A 219 -13.12 7.21 -8.08
N LEU A 220 -13.75 8.25 -7.51
CA LEU A 220 -13.22 9.61 -7.49
C LEU A 220 -11.90 9.71 -6.74
N ARG A 221 -11.80 9.07 -5.57
CA ARG A 221 -10.57 9.01 -4.76
C ARG A 221 -9.45 8.28 -5.49
N ALA A 222 -9.76 7.17 -6.15
CA ALA A 222 -8.79 6.44 -6.96
C ALA A 222 -8.26 7.31 -8.12
N ALA A 223 -9.14 7.95 -8.88
CA ALA A 223 -8.77 8.86 -9.96
C ALA A 223 -7.91 10.04 -9.45
N THR A 224 -8.29 10.61 -8.31
CA THR A 224 -7.55 11.71 -7.66
C THR A 224 -6.17 11.27 -7.19
N ALA A 225 -6.06 10.12 -6.52
CA ALA A 225 -4.79 9.57 -6.05
C ALA A 225 -3.86 9.20 -7.22
N LEU A 226 -4.40 8.66 -8.30
CA LEU A 226 -3.63 8.36 -9.52
C LEU A 226 -3.25 9.62 -10.31
N GLY A 227 -4.02 10.72 -10.18
CA GLY A 227 -3.89 11.96 -10.93
C GLY A 227 -4.39 11.85 -12.37
N ILE A 228 -4.02 10.80 -13.07
CA ILE A 228 -4.52 10.38 -14.37
C ILE A 228 -4.48 8.86 -14.48
N GLY A 229 -5.51 8.26 -15.02
CA GLY A 229 -5.58 6.81 -15.20
C GLY A 229 -6.70 6.38 -16.12
N THR A 230 -6.55 5.24 -16.76
CA THR A 230 -7.62 4.56 -17.49
C THR A 230 -8.63 3.96 -16.50
N GLU A 231 -9.78 3.51 -17.01
CA GLU A 231 -10.75 2.75 -16.18
C GLU A 231 -10.07 1.60 -15.42
N ALA A 232 -9.21 0.84 -16.10
CA ALA A 232 -8.49 -0.29 -15.50
C ALA A 232 -7.55 0.15 -14.36
N ASP A 233 -6.88 1.29 -14.50
CA ASP A 233 -6.01 1.85 -13.46
C ASP A 233 -6.81 2.26 -12.22
N ILE A 234 -7.92 2.97 -12.44
CA ILE A 234 -8.81 3.48 -11.39
C ILE A 234 -9.46 2.31 -10.64
N ARG A 235 -9.94 1.33 -11.38
CA ARG A 235 -10.55 0.11 -10.84
C ARG A 235 -9.60 -0.68 -9.96
N ASP A 236 -8.34 -0.83 -10.37
CA ASP A 236 -7.35 -1.59 -9.62
C ASP A 236 -7.07 -0.98 -8.24
N TYR A 237 -7.16 0.35 -8.11
CA TYR A 237 -6.77 1.06 -6.88
C TYR A 237 -7.49 0.54 -5.63
N PHE A 238 -8.78 0.28 -5.71
CA PHE A 238 -9.59 -0.29 -4.63
C PHE A 238 -10.12 -1.70 -4.96
N ARG A 239 -9.54 -2.39 -5.93
CA ARG A 239 -9.97 -3.73 -6.35
C ARG A 239 -11.47 -3.79 -6.69
N LEU A 240 -11.96 -2.79 -7.39
CA LEU A 240 -13.35 -2.72 -7.86
C LEU A 240 -13.56 -3.59 -9.11
N ALA A 241 -14.79 -4.01 -9.36
CA ALA A 241 -15.16 -4.70 -10.58
C ALA A 241 -15.48 -3.70 -11.73
N PRO A 242 -15.33 -4.10 -13.00
CA PRO A 242 -15.70 -3.22 -14.13
C PRO A 242 -17.14 -2.71 -14.06
N GLY A 243 -18.08 -3.56 -13.64
CA GLY A 243 -19.50 -3.18 -13.48
C GLY A 243 -19.76 -2.17 -12.37
N GLN A 244 -18.83 -2.01 -11.43
CA GLN A 244 -18.91 -1.02 -10.35
C GLN A 244 -18.32 0.33 -10.77
N VAL A 245 -17.19 0.32 -11.50
CA VAL A 245 -16.45 1.53 -11.84
C VAL A 245 -17.03 2.26 -13.05
N LYS A 246 -17.50 1.54 -14.07
CA LYS A 246 -18.00 2.18 -15.31
C LYS A 246 -19.19 3.12 -15.07
N PRO A 247 -20.24 2.74 -14.31
CA PRO A 247 -21.34 3.65 -13.98
C PRO A 247 -20.86 4.86 -13.15
N ALA A 248 -19.96 4.63 -12.18
CA ALA A 248 -19.39 5.68 -11.34
C ALA A 248 -18.59 6.71 -12.18
N LEU A 249 -17.76 6.25 -13.13
CA LEU A 249 -17.03 7.13 -14.05
C LEU A 249 -17.97 7.95 -14.92
N ALA A 250 -19.01 7.34 -15.49
CA ALA A 250 -19.99 8.04 -16.32
C ALA A 250 -20.72 9.13 -15.53
N LYS A 251 -21.09 8.85 -14.27
CA LYS A 251 -21.71 9.84 -13.40
C LYS A 251 -20.74 10.97 -13.05
N LEU A 252 -19.50 10.66 -12.65
CA LEU A 252 -18.48 11.65 -12.31
C LEU A 252 -18.11 12.56 -13.52
N GLU A 253 -18.13 12.02 -14.73
CA GLU A 253 -17.94 12.78 -15.97
C GLU A 253 -19.13 13.70 -16.24
N ALA A 254 -20.36 13.20 -16.09
CA ALA A 254 -21.59 13.98 -16.25
C ALA A 254 -21.72 15.11 -15.21
N ASP A 255 -21.32 14.86 -13.96
CA ASP A 255 -21.30 15.83 -12.87
C ASP A 255 -20.13 16.84 -13.01
N GLY A 256 -19.24 16.68 -14.00
CA GLY A 256 -18.10 17.57 -14.23
C GLY A 256 -16.98 17.45 -13.20
N GLU A 257 -16.91 16.36 -12.43
CA GLU A 257 -15.85 16.13 -11.44
C GLU A 257 -14.62 15.45 -12.05
N LEU A 258 -14.81 14.66 -13.09
CA LEU A 258 -13.74 14.07 -13.89
C LEU A 258 -13.86 14.51 -15.34
N GLU A 259 -12.71 14.70 -15.97
CA GLU A 259 -12.58 14.94 -17.40
C GLU A 259 -12.02 13.68 -18.08
N ARG A 260 -12.66 13.29 -19.18
CA ARG A 260 -12.15 12.25 -20.05
C ARG A 260 -11.17 12.85 -21.05
N VAL A 261 -9.98 12.29 -21.15
CA VAL A 261 -8.90 12.77 -22.01
C VAL A 261 -8.27 11.63 -22.80
N GLU A 262 -7.59 11.98 -23.87
CA GLU A 262 -6.71 11.07 -24.59
C GLU A 262 -5.26 11.29 -24.16
N VAL A 263 -4.43 10.25 -24.19
CA VAL A 263 -3.00 10.34 -23.95
C VAL A 263 -2.28 9.67 -25.11
N ASP A 264 -1.31 10.36 -25.68
CA ASP A 264 -0.51 9.84 -26.79
C ASP A 264 0.06 8.46 -26.47
N GLY A 265 -0.16 7.51 -27.35
CA GLY A 265 0.29 6.13 -27.21
C GLY A 265 -0.52 5.24 -26.26
N TRP A 266 -1.60 5.75 -25.67
CA TRP A 266 -2.49 4.92 -24.85
C TRP A 266 -3.65 4.37 -25.70
N SER A 267 -3.97 3.09 -25.53
CA SER A 267 -5.04 2.41 -26.27
C SER A 267 -6.44 2.66 -25.70
N ALA A 268 -6.54 3.25 -24.52
CA ALA A 268 -7.81 3.54 -23.85
C ALA A 268 -7.82 4.97 -23.33
N PRO A 269 -8.99 5.62 -23.28
CA PRO A 269 -9.12 6.95 -22.70
C PRO A 269 -8.73 6.94 -21.23
N ALA A 270 -8.25 8.07 -20.77
CA ALA A 270 -7.91 8.32 -19.38
C ALA A 270 -8.88 9.33 -18.74
N TYR A 271 -8.89 9.35 -17.43
CA TYR A 271 -9.67 10.26 -16.60
C TYR A 271 -8.74 10.99 -15.65
N LEU A 272 -9.01 12.26 -15.42
CA LEU A 272 -8.34 13.10 -14.43
C LEU A 272 -9.37 14.03 -13.76
N ARG A 273 -8.99 14.63 -12.63
CA ARG A 273 -9.86 15.63 -11.98
C ARG A 273 -10.09 16.82 -12.92
N ALA A 274 -11.34 17.31 -12.97
CA ALA A 274 -11.66 18.53 -13.70
C ALA A 274 -10.80 19.69 -13.19
N GLY A 275 -10.24 20.46 -14.12
CA GLY A 275 -9.32 21.56 -13.80
C GLY A 275 -7.96 21.14 -13.27
N GLN A 276 -7.55 19.89 -13.47
CA GLN A 276 -6.24 19.39 -13.02
C GLN A 276 -5.09 20.19 -13.63
N ILE A 277 -4.26 20.78 -12.76
CA ILE A 277 -3.06 21.51 -13.19
C ILE A 277 -2.02 20.51 -13.70
N ILE A 278 -1.51 20.75 -14.92
CA ILE A 278 -0.41 19.97 -15.49
C ILE A 278 0.92 20.56 -15.03
N PRO A 279 1.73 19.82 -14.25
CA PRO A 279 3.03 20.31 -13.82
C PRO A 279 3.97 20.59 -14.99
N ARG A 280 4.67 21.73 -14.94
CA ARG A 280 5.56 22.15 -16.05
C ARG A 280 6.92 21.43 -16.04
N ARG A 281 7.34 20.90 -14.89
CA ARG A 281 8.68 20.29 -14.70
C ARG A 281 8.56 18.89 -14.17
N ASP A 282 9.45 18.04 -14.63
CA ASP A 282 9.67 16.73 -14.04
C ASP A 282 10.32 16.91 -12.64
N ARG A 283 9.76 16.27 -11.63
CA ARG A 283 10.21 16.33 -10.24
C ARG A 283 9.98 14.99 -9.57
N GLY A 284 10.61 14.83 -8.42
CA GLY A 284 10.44 13.67 -7.55
C GLY A 284 11.66 12.78 -7.56
N THR A 285 12.20 12.56 -6.36
CA THR A 285 13.30 11.63 -6.10
C THR A 285 12.93 10.79 -4.90
N ALA A 286 12.85 9.48 -5.08
CA ALA A 286 12.47 8.56 -4.02
C ALA A 286 12.82 7.09 -4.36
N LEU A 287 13.10 6.32 -3.32
CA LEU A 287 13.02 4.85 -3.37
C LEU A 287 11.57 4.42 -3.15
N LEU A 288 11.05 3.59 -4.05
CA LEU A 288 9.67 3.08 -3.99
C LEU A 288 9.68 1.61 -3.59
N CYS A 289 8.95 1.24 -2.53
CA CYS A 289 8.79 -0.17 -2.21
C CYS A 289 7.90 -0.87 -3.26
N PRO A 290 7.99 -2.21 -3.41
CA PRO A 290 7.18 -2.96 -4.36
C PRO A 290 5.67 -2.75 -4.25
N PHE A 291 5.19 -2.29 -3.10
CA PHE A 291 3.79 -2.07 -2.77
C PHE A 291 3.41 -0.58 -2.66
N ASP A 292 4.24 0.31 -3.22
CA ASP A 292 3.93 1.73 -3.28
C ASP A 292 2.75 2.01 -4.22
N PRO A 293 1.80 2.89 -3.84
CA PRO A 293 0.64 3.21 -4.68
C PRO A 293 0.95 3.69 -6.09
N LEU A 294 2.09 4.34 -6.30
CA LEU A 294 2.52 4.75 -7.65
C LEU A 294 2.76 3.55 -8.57
N ILE A 295 3.15 2.41 -7.99
CA ILE A 295 3.56 1.23 -8.76
C ILE A 295 2.70 -0.02 -8.52
N PHE A 296 1.54 0.08 -7.87
CA PHE A 296 0.62 -1.04 -7.65
C PHE A 296 0.28 -1.78 -8.94
N PHE A 297 -0.22 -1.05 -9.92
CA PHE A 297 -0.72 -1.62 -11.16
C PHE A 297 0.37 -1.63 -12.25
N ARG A 298 1.00 -2.79 -12.44
CA ARG A 298 2.17 -2.95 -13.31
C ARG A 298 1.94 -2.52 -14.78
N PRO A 299 0.77 -2.78 -15.39
CA PRO A 299 0.50 -2.27 -16.74
C PRO A 299 0.52 -0.74 -16.83
N ARG A 300 0.07 -0.04 -15.76
CA ARG A 300 0.17 1.42 -15.68
C ARG A 300 1.62 1.89 -15.55
N VAL A 301 2.42 1.20 -14.74
CA VAL A 301 3.85 1.52 -14.57
C VAL A 301 4.58 1.41 -15.91
N GLN A 302 4.36 0.32 -16.65
CA GLN A 302 4.91 0.14 -17.99
C GLN A 302 4.51 1.27 -18.92
N ARG A 303 3.24 1.66 -18.93
CA ARG A 303 2.69 2.69 -19.82
C ARG A 303 3.19 4.10 -19.48
N LEU A 304 3.33 4.45 -18.19
CA LEU A 304 3.76 5.78 -17.74
C LEU A 304 5.27 5.99 -17.80
N PHE A 305 6.05 4.95 -17.49
CA PHE A 305 7.49 5.08 -17.25
C PHE A 305 8.34 4.24 -18.20
N ASP A 306 7.73 3.45 -19.09
CA ASP A 306 8.40 2.41 -19.87
C ASP A 306 9.26 1.47 -18.98
N PHE A 307 8.71 1.13 -17.81
CA PHE A 307 9.40 0.40 -16.76
C PHE A 307 8.69 -0.93 -16.52
N HIS A 308 9.29 -2.00 -17.04
CA HIS A 308 8.79 -3.34 -16.76
C HIS A 308 9.15 -3.76 -15.35
N TYR A 309 8.13 -3.97 -14.50
CA TYR A 309 8.34 -4.33 -13.11
C TYR A 309 7.56 -5.59 -12.72
N ARG A 310 8.27 -6.50 -12.07
CA ARG A 310 7.72 -7.71 -11.46
C ARG A 310 8.39 -7.94 -10.11
N ILE A 311 7.61 -8.24 -9.08
CA ILE A 311 8.17 -8.69 -7.80
C ILE A 311 8.57 -10.17 -7.92
N GLU A 312 9.75 -10.52 -7.42
CA GLU A 312 10.33 -11.87 -7.59
C GLU A 312 10.43 -12.66 -6.28
N ILE A 313 9.65 -12.29 -5.26
CA ILE A 313 9.67 -12.97 -3.93
C ILE A 313 9.30 -14.46 -4.01
N TYR A 314 8.48 -14.84 -4.99
CA TYR A 314 8.08 -16.24 -5.25
C TYR A 314 8.93 -16.94 -6.32
N VAL A 315 9.89 -16.22 -6.93
CA VAL A 315 10.80 -16.79 -7.94
C VAL A 315 11.97 -17.42 -7.21
N PRO A 316 12.37 -18.68 -7.55
CA PRO A 316 13.57 -19.30 -6.98
C PRO A 316 14.81 -18.45 -7.23
N ALA A 317 15.71 -18.35 -6.24
CA ALA A 317 16.86 -17.45 -6.25
C ALA A 317 17.70 -17.48 -7.54
N PRO A 318 18.03 -18.66 -8.14
CA PRO A 318 18.81 -18.72 -9.39
C PRO A 318 18.09 -18.14 -10.63
N LYS A 319 16.75 -18.02 -10.56
CA LYS A 319 15.91 -17.52 -11.67
C LYS A 319 15.53 -16.04 -11.52
N ARG A 320 15.94 -15.38 -10.43
CA ARG A 320 15.67 -13.96 -10.20
C ARG A 320 16.56 -13.10 -11.08
N GLN A 321 15.94 -12.23 -11.84
CA GLN A 321 16.65 -11.29 -12.72
C GLN A 321 17.30 -10.17 -11.90
N PHE A 322 16.51 -9.45 -11.12
CA PHE A 322 16.97 -8.27 -10.39
C PHE A 322 17.19 -8.53 -8.90
N GLY A 323 16.38 -9.37 -8.27
CA GLY A 323 16.55 -9.67 -6.86
C GLY A 323 15.26 -10.16 -6.19
N TYR A 324 15.28 -10.21 -4.85
CA TYR A 324 14.15 -10.72 -4.07
C TYR A 324 13.08 -9.66 -3.83
N TYR A 325 13.47 -8.49 -3.31
CA TYR A 325 12.56 -7.41 -2.93
C TYR A 325 13.07 -6.07 -3.49
N VAL A 326 12.89 -5.93 -4.79
CA VAL A 326 13.51 -4.88 -5.59
C VAL A 326 12.74 -3.56 -5.50
N TRP A 327 13.45 -2.49 -5.19
CA TRP A 327 12.92 -1.13 -5.07
C TRP A 327 13.20 -0.35 -6.36
N PRO A 328 12.19 0.09 -7.12
CA PRO A 328 12.38 1.09 -8.17
C PRO A 328 12.89 2.40 -7.60
N PHE A 329 13.77 3.07 -8.35
CA PHE A 329 14.30 4.38 -8.02
C PHE A 329 13.73 5.45 -8.94
N LEU A 330 12.93 6.35 -8.35
CA LEU A 330 12.40 7.54 -9.01
C LEU A 330 13.43 8.66 -8.93
N LEU A 331 13.75 9.29 -10.05
CA LEU A 331 14.62 10.47 -10.15
C LEU A 331 14.06 11.42 -11.20
N ASP A 332 13.82 12.67 -10.80
CA ASP A 332 13.24 13.71 -11.65
C ASP A 332 12.00 13.21 -12.44
N GLY A 333 11.08 12.55 -11.72
CA GLY A 333 9.82 12.08 -12.25
C GLY A 333 9.90 10.85 -13.18
N SER A 334 11.05 10.20 -13.31
CA SER A 334 11.25 8.98 -14.11
C SER A 334 11.80 7.85 -13.26
N LEU A 335 11.42 6.61 -13.57
CA LEU A 335 12.02 5.42 -12.95
C LEU A 335 13.32 5.11 -13.69
N VAL A 336 14.45 5.39 -13.06
CA VAL A 336 15.77 5.38 -13.70
C VAL A 336 16.65 4.22 -13.27
N GLY A 337 16.21 3.42 -12.31
CA GLY A 337 16.97 2.29 -11.82
C GLY A 337 16.18 1.47 -10.81
N ARG A 338 16.81 0.40 -10.34
CA ARG A 338 16.24 -0.52 -9.35
C ARG A 338 17.31 -1.12 -8.47
N VAL A 339 17.00 -1.33 -7.20
CA VAL A 339 17.90 -1.91 -6.21
C VAL A 339 17.22 -2.98 -5.39
N ASP A 340 17.90 -4.10 -5.16
CA ASP A 340 17.50 -5.11 -4.19
C ASP A 340 18.16 -4.78 -2.85
N LEU A 341 17.34 -4.48 -1.83
CA LEU A 341 17.78 -3.96 -0.54
C LEU A 341 17.51 -4.94 0.59
N LYS A 342 18.46 -5.04 1.53
CA LYS A 342 18.33 -5.81 2.76
C LYS A 342 18.89 -5.02 3.95
N ALA A 343 18.12 -4.91 5.04
CA ALA A 343 18.64 -4.38 6.31
C ALA A 343 19.37 -5.51 7.07
N GLU A 344 20.66 -5.42 7.13
CA GLU A 344 21.51 -6.33 7.91
C GLU A 344 21.76 -5.75 9.29
N ARG A 345 20.84 -6.03 10.21
CA ARG A 345 20.85 -5.42 11.55
C ARG A 345 22.04 -5.83 12.40
N THR A 346 22.52 -7.07 12.27
CA THR A 346 23.75 -7.56 12.93
C THR A 346 25.01 -6.91 12.41
N GLY A 347 25.04 -6.55 11.11
CA GLY A 347 26.15 -5.84 10.47
C GLY A 347 25.96 -4.32 10.46
N ASP A 348 24.92 -3.80 11.09
CA ASP A 348 24.58 -2.36 11.15
C ASP A 348 24.62 -1.66 9.79
N ALA A 349 24.14 -2.35 8.74
CA ALA A 349 24.23 -1.88 7.36
C ALA A 349 22.93 -2.04 6.58
N LEU A 350 22.63 -1.06 5.73
CA LEU A 350 21.69 -1.22 4.62
C LEU A 350 22.47 -1.81 3.44
N HIS A 351 22.27 -3.09 3.18
CA HIS A 351 22.97 -3.80 2.11
C HIS A 351 22.21 -3.73 0.78
N VAL A 352 22.87 -3.22 -0.24
CA VAL A 352 22.42 -3.26 -1.64
C VAL A 352 22.90 -4.57 -2.24
N VAL A 353 22.02 -5.56 -2.35
CA VAL A 353 22.31 -6.88 -2.91
C VAL A 353 22.58 -6.79 -4.42
N GLY A 354 21.84 -5.95 -5.12
CA GLY A 354 21.98 -5.67 -6.54
C GLY A 354 21.52 -4.26 -6.88
N ALA A 355 22.18 -3.63 -7.86
CA ALA A 355 21.86 -2.29 -8.35
C ALA A 355 21.93 -2.26 -9.89
N PHE A 356 20.86 -1.76 -10.52
CA PHE A 356 20.70 -1.76 -11.97
C PHE A 356 20.20 -0.39 -12.43
N ALA A 357 20.78 0.13 -13.52
CA ALA A 357 20.28 1.31 -14.21
C ALA A 357 19.27 0.89 -15.29
N GLU A 358 18.30 1.75 -15.56
CA GLU A 358 17.44 1.54 -16.72
C GLU A 358 18.19 1.95 -18.01
N PRO A 359 17.82 1.38 -19.17
CA PRO A 359 18.48 1.70 -20.44
C PRO A 359 18.46 3.20 -20.73
N GLY A 360 19.58 3.72 -21.27
CA GLY A 360 19.71 5.12 -21.65
C GLY A 360 19.98 6.09 -20.50
N GLN A 361 20.07 5.63 -19.25
CA GLN A 361 20.36 6.47 -18.10
C GLN A 361 21.87 6.73 -17.91
N GLN A 362 22.21 7.93 -17.42
CA GLN A 362 23.57 8.24 -17.00
C GLN A 362 23.90 7.58 -15.67
N SER A 363 24.64 6.47 -15.67
CA SER A 363 24.93 5.67 -14.47
C SER A 363 25.55 6.48 -13.33
N SER A 364 26.46 7.42 -13.59
CA SER A 364 27.09 8.27 -12.56
C SER A 364 26.05 9.16 -11.85
N ARG A 365 25.18 9.82 -12.60
CA ARG A 365 24.11 10.67 -12.07
C ARG A 365 23.11 9.84 -11.23
N VAL A 366 22.69 8.71 -11.76
CA VAL A 366 21.78 7.80 -11.05
C VAL A 366 22.42 7.29 -9.77
N ALA A 367 23.69 6.87 -9.81
CA ALA A 367 24.41 6.37 -8.65
C ALA A 367 24.59 7.43 -7.55
N GLU A 368 24.89 8.69 -7.89
CA GLU A 368 25.05 9.78 -6.91
C GLU A 368 23.72 10.10 -6.22
N ALA A 369 22.63 10.25 -6.98
CA ALA A 369 21.31 10.52 -6.43
C ALA A 369 20.83 9.34 -5.56
N LEU A 370 21.01 8.11 -6.04
CA LEU A 370 20.65 6.89 -5.33
C LEU A 370 21.46 6.72 -4.03
N ALA A 371 22.77 7.01 -4.05
CA ALA A 371 23.61 6.95 -2.85
C ALA A 371 23.11 7.89 -1.75
N THR A 372 22.62 9.07 -2.12
CA THR A 372 22.00 10.03 -1.19
C THR A 372 20.73 9.49 -0.56
N GLU A 373 19.81 8.93 -1.36
CA GLU A 373 18.58 8.31 -0.86
C GLU A 373 18.86 7.09 0.03
N LEU A 374 19.85 6.27 -0.33
CA LEU A 374 20.23 5.09 0.45
C LEU A 374 20.82 5.46 1.81
N ARG A 375 21.67 6.50 1.89
CA ARG A 375 22.18 7.01 3.18
C ARG A 375 21.05 7.54 4.05
N THR A 376 20.13 8.30 3.46
CA THR A 376 18.94 8.80 4.15
C THR A 376 18.08 7.66 4.67
N MET A 377 17.89 6.60 3.88
CA MET A 377 17.13 5.42 4.28
C MET A 377 17.86 4.62 5.37
N ALA A 378 19.17 4.44 5.27
CA ALA A 378 19.97 3.76 6.29
C ALA A 378 19.85 4.47 7.65
N SER A 379 20.04 5.80 7.67
CA SER A 379 19.87 6.62 8.87
C SER A 379 18.45 6.51 9.45
N TRP A 380 17.42 6.55 8.61
CA TRP A 380 16.02 6.36 9.05
C TRP A 380 15.77 4.98 9.68
N LEU A 381 16.45 3.95 9.16
CA LEU A 381 16.34 2.58 9.70
C LEU A 381 17.20 2.35 10.95
N GLY A 382 17.98 3.36 11.38
CA GLY A 382 18.92 3.27 12.49
C GLY A 382 20.18 2.45 12.14
N LEU A 383 20.57 2.45 10.86
CA LEU A 383 21.76 1.75 10.36
C LEU A 383 22.87 2.74 10.05
N SER A 384 24.12 2.42 10.45
CA SER A 384 25.24 3.35 10.37
C SER A 384 25.84 3.47 8.97
N MET A 385 25.69 2.47 8.11
CA MET A 385 26.33 2.44 6.80
C MET A 385 25.47 1.85 5.69
N VAL A 386 25.87 2.14 4.45
CA VAL A 386 25.38 1.51 3.23
C VAL A 386 26.49 0.65 2.65
N THR A 387 26.22 -0.60 2.37
CA THR A 387 27.15 -1.51 1.68
C THR A 387 26.59 -1.91 0.32
N VAL A 388 27.46 -2.11 -0.68
CA VAL A 388 27.03 -2.40 -2.04
C VAL A 388 27.69 -3.69 -2.54
N GLY A 389 26.88 -4.68 -2.88
CA GLY A 389 27.29 -5.94 -3.51
C GLY A 389 27.79 -5.74 -4.95
N ALA A 390 28.14 -6.84 -5.59
CA ALA A 390 28.73 -6.80 -6.95
C ALA A 390 27.69 -6.94 -8.08
N LYS A 391 26.45 -7.33 -7.76
CA LYS A 391 25.42 -7.64 -8.77
C LYS A 391 24.83 -6.37 -9.39
N GLY A 392 24.75 -6.35 -10.72
CA GLY A 392 24.13 -5.29 -11.52
C GLY A 392 25.13 -4.30 -12.13
N ASP A 393 24.71 -3.69 -13.23
CA ASP A 393 25.52 -2.77 -14.03
C ASP A 393 25.80 -1.43 -13.32
N LEU A 394 24.93 -1.02 -12.38
CA LEU A 394 25.09 0.19 -11.57
C LEU A 394 25.96 -0.03 -10.31
N ALA A 395 26.27 -1.28 -9.96
CA ALA A 395 26.89 -1.61 -8.66
C ALA A 395 28.26 -0.98 -8.45
N LYS A 396 29.09 -0.86 -9.50
CA LYS A 396 30.43 -0.28 -9.44
C LYS A 396 30.37 1.22 -9.14
N GLU A 397 29.59 1.95 -9.90
CA GLU A 397 29.38 3.40 -9.79
C GLU A 397 28.73 3.74 -8.45
N LEU A 398 27.72 2.96 -8.04
CA LEU A 398 27.05 3.14 -6.76
C LEU A 398 27.99 2.93 -5.57
N ARG A 399 28.86 1.92 -5.64
CA ARG A 399 29.87 1.69 -4.59
C ARG A 399 30.84 2.84 -4.47
N ALA A 400 31.25 3.44 -5.59
CA ALA A 400 32.08 4.63 -5.59
C ALA A 400 31.33 5.86 -5.01
N ALA A 401 30.07 6.04 -5.39
CA ALA A 401 29.24 7.15 -4.90
C ALA A 401 28.93 7.04 -3.39
N VAL A 402 28.70 5.83 -2.86
CA VAL A 402 28.46 5.60 -1.43
C VAL A 402 29.71 5.90 -0.57
N LYS A 403 30.92 5.69 -1.09
CA LYS A 403 32.18 6.00 -0.39
C LYS A 403 32.52 7.49 -0.34
N ARG A 404 32.03 8.27 -1.29
CA ARG A 404 32.16 9.73 -1.27
C ARG A 404 31.21 10.30 -0.21
N ARG A 405 31.73 10.98 0.82
CA ARG A 405 30.95 11.60 1.90
C ARG A 405 30.26 12.89 1.45
#